data_8af08a3ca762c56c657bb45a72fe9f22
#
_entry.id   8af08a3ca762c56c657bb45a72fe9f22
#
_cell.length_a   1.000
_cell.length_b   1.000
_cell.length_c   1.000
_cell.angle_alpha   90.00
_cell.angle_beta   90.00
_cell.angle_gamma   90.00
#
_symmetry.space_group_name_H-M   'P 1'
#
loop_
_entity.id
_entity.type
_entity.pdbx_description
1 polymer ?
#
loop_
_entity_poly.entity_id
_entity_poly.type
_entity_poly.pdbx_seq_one_letter_code
_entity_poly.pdbx_strand_id
1 'polypeptide(L)'
;ITLWQTEMPDTYHFEKLSSENPFHVFYEQDNNEGTDGKYVIRRMEWASGNPGYNLTAMAKNPNEYPTVQVSGGYTSSSGGKCVKLETKSTGSFGAMVGMHLAAGNLFIGSFDKNNALNDVMGSTHFGFPFFYYPEKLEGWYKYKAGTQFSVGGEIVSDRQDHCDIYGVLYETDDNVSFLDGSNALTSPNIVMLARKAAGTYWPEVDSWAPFTLNFELLQGKTIDPGKLLEGKYKLAIVFSSSVDGAKFEGAVGSTLYIDEVKLTSSEQQ
;
A
#
# COMPACT_ATOMS: atom_id res chain seq x y z
N ILE A 1 -16.01 -0.47 -29.88
CA ILE A 1 -15.03 -0.97 -28.91
C ILE A 1 -15.40 -0.33 -27.59
N THR A 2 -16.06 -1.07 -26.71
CA THR A 2 -16.32 -0.60 -25.35
C THR A 2 -15.01 -0.72 -24.60
N LEU A 3 -14.38 0.41 -24.31
CA LEU A 3 -13.25 0.47 -23.36
C LEU A 3 -13.81 0.10 -21.99
N TRP A 4 -13.43 -1.05 -21.49
CA TRP A 4 -13.72 -1.46 -20.13
C TRP A 4 -12.81 -0.62 -19.21
N GLN A 5 -13.40 0.40 -18.61
CA GLN A 5 -12.80 1.11 -17.50
C GLN A 5 -12.81 0.15 -16.32
N THR A 6 -11.68 -0.40 -15.93
CA THR A 6 -11.57 -1.19 -14.71
C THR A 6 -11.60 -0.22 -13.54
N GLU A 7 -12.78 0.02 -13.02
CA GLU A 7 -12.94 0.78 -11.78
C GLU A 7 -12.35 0.00 -10.62
N MET A 8 -11.67 0.68 -9.71
CA MET A 8 -11.19 0.05 -8.48
C MET A 8 -12.37 -0.24 -7.55
N PRO A 9 -12.37 -1.39 -6.84
CA PRO A 9 -13.26 -1.57 -5.69
C PRO A 9 -13.09 -0.43 -4.69
N ASP A 10 -14.14 -0.13 -3.94
CA ASP A 10 -14.15 0.88 -2.87
C ASP A 10 -14.07 0.27 -1.47
N THR A 11 -14.16 -1.07 -1.39
CA THR A 11 -14.02 -1.84 -0.15
C THR A 11 -13.01 -2.97 -0.34
N TYR A 12 -12.15 -3.17 0.66
CA TYR A 12 -11.05 -4.10 0.60
C TYR A 12 -11.06 -4.97 1.88
N HIS A 13 -11.32 -6.26 1.67
CA HIS A 13 -11.54 -7.24 2.75
C HIS A 13 -10.34 -8.18 2.97
N PHE A 14 -9.41 -8.23 2.02
CA PHE A 14 -8.20 -9.08 2.06
C PHE A 14 -8.44 -10.58 2.23
N GLU A 15 -9.64 -11.04 1.87
CA GLU A 15 -10.06 -12.45 2.01
C GLU A 15 -9.56 -13.34 0.88
N LYS A 16 -9.19 -12.78 -0.27
CA LYS A 16 -8.92 -13.51 -1.49
C LYS A 16 -7.48 -13.36 -1.95
N LEU A 17 -6.89 -14.47 -2.37
CA LEU A 17 -5.57 -14.51 -2.99
C LEU A 17 -5.68 -14.98 -4.44
N SER A 18 -5.04 -14.26 -5.36
CA SER A 18 -4.89 -14.66 -6.76
C SER A 18 -3.75 -15.65 -6.94
N SER A 19 -2.74 -15.64 -6.06
CA SER A 19 -1.62 -16.57 -6.01
C SER A 19 -1.12 -16.74 -4.59
N GLU A 20 -0.66 -17.95 -4.25
CA GLU A 20 -0.05 -18.30 -2.97
C GLU A 20 1.38 -18.82 -3.12
N ASN A 21 1.90 -18.88 -4.32
CA ASN A 21 3.23 -19.40 -4.61
C ASN A 21 3.94 -18.54 -5.68
N PRO A 22 5.15 -18.03 -5.38
CA PRO A 22 5.95 -18.24 -4.16
C PRO A 22 5.47 -17.44 -2.94
N PHE A 23 4.63 -16.43 -3.10
CA PHE A 23 4.11 -15.53 -2.06
C PHE A 23 2.63 -15.22 -2.28
N HIS A 24 1.99 -14.65 -1.26
CA HIS A 24 0.59 -14.22 -1.35
C HIS A 24 0.46 -12.98 -2.26
N VAL A 25 -0.52 -13.04 -3.15
CA VAL A 25 -0.97 -11.92 -3.99
C VAL A 25 -2.45 -11.70 -3.73
N PHE A 26 -2.78 -10.60 -3.07
CA PHE A 26 -4.15 -10.24 -2.71
C PHE A 26 -4.90 -9.69 -3.91
N TYR A 27 -6.20 -10.01 -4.00
CA TYR A 27 -7.09 -9.31 -4.92
C TYR A 27 -8.43 -9.01 -4.27
N GLU A 28 -9.04 -7.95 -4.73
CA GLU A 28 -10.41 -7.61 -4.41
C GLU A 28 -11.25 -7.68 -5.68
N GLN A 29 -12.45 -8.15 -5.52
CA GLN A 29 -13.43 -8.20 -6.61
C GLN A 29 -14.82 -8.02 -6.03
N ASP A 30 -15.52 -7.03 -6.52
CA ASP A 30 -16.95 -6.87 -6.33
C ASP A 30 -17.70 -7.00 -7.67
N ASN A 31 -18.95 -7.39 -7.56
CA ASN A 31 -19.85 -7.49 -8.71
C ASN A 31 -21.07 -6.63 -8.38
N ASN A 32 -21.15 -5.44 -8.98
CA ASN A 32 -22.30 -4.58 -8.82
C ASN A 32 -23.24 -4.76 -10.04
N GLU A 33 -24.52 -4.95 -9.76
CA GLU A 33 -25.54 -4.89 -10.79
C GLU A 33 -25.78 -3.41 -11.14
N GLY A 34 -25.47 -3.03 -12.39
CA GLY A 34 -25.75 -1.68 -12.88
C GLY A 34 -27.26 -1.45 -12.99
N THR A 35 -27.66 -0.18 -12.97
CA THR A 35 -29.08 0.23 -13.10
C THR A 35 -29.73 -0.15 -14.44
N ASP A 36 -28.93 -0.56 -15.41
CA ASP A 36 -29.35 -1.01 -16.75
C ASP A 36 -29.31 -2.56 -16.92
N GLY A 37 -29.17 -3.31 -15.82
CA GLY A 37 -29.06 -4.76 -15.82
C GLY A 37 -27.71 -5.29 -16.32
N LYS A 38 -26.70 -4.43 -16.45
CA LYS A 38 -25.33 -4.84 -16.77
C LYS A 38 -24.53 -4.99 -15.48
N TYR A 39 -23.80 -6.10 -15.37
CA TYR A 39 -22.88 -6.30 -14.27
C TYR A 39 -21.58 -5.53 -14.53
N VAL A 40 -21.18 -4.70 -13.57
CA VAL A 40 -19.85 -4.12 -13.53
C VAL A 40 -19.01 -4.96 -12.58
N ILE A 41 -17.99 -5.61 -13.12
CA ILE A 41 -17.00 -6.33 -12.31
C ILE A 41 -15.85 -5.37 -12.06
N ARG A 42 -15.67 -4.99 -10.80
CA ARG A 42 -14.48 -4.27 -10.34
C ARG A 42 -13.53 -5.29 -9.74
N ARG A 43 -12.37 -5.44 -10.32
CA ARG A 43 -11.32 -6.32 -9.82
C ARG A 43 -9.99 -5.60 -9.81
N MET A 44 -9.28 -5.75 -8.69
CA MET A 44 -7.95 -5.15 -8.50
C MET A 44 -7.05 -6.14 -7.75
N GLU A 45 -5.82 -6.28 -8.22
CA GLU A 45 -4.76 -6.94 -7.47
C GLU A 45 -3.93 -5.89 -6.73
N TRP A 46 -3.58 -6.22 -5.48
CA TRP A 46 -2.66 -5.45 -4.69
C TRP A 46 -1.23 -5.83 -5.04
N ALA A 47 -0.35 -4.85 -5.09
CA ALA A 47 1.08 -5.07 -5.19
C ALA A 47 1.76 -5.02 -3.80
N SER A 48 2.94 -5.61 -3.71
CA SER A 48 3.77 -5.61 -2.50
C SER A 48 5.25 -5.71 -2.85
N GLY A 49 6.13 -5.54 -1.88
CA GLY A 49 7.56 -5.79 -1.99
C GLY A 49 7.97 -7.28 -1.99
N ASN A 50 7.02 -8.20 -1.87
CA ASN A 50 7.31 -9.64 -1.84
C ASN A 50 8.13 -10.15 -3.04
N PRO A 51 7.89 -9.69 -4.30
CA PRO A 51 8.74 -10.08 -5.42
C PRO A 51 10.21 -9.71 -5.25
N GLY A 52 10.49 -8.53 -4.67
CA GLY A 52 11.86 -8.12 -4.33
C GLY A 52 12.45 -8.96 -3.20
N TYR A 53 11.68 -9.21 -2.15
CA TYR A 53 12.11 -10.07 -1.03
C TYR A 53 12.40 -11.50 -1.49
N ASN A 54 11.68 -12.03 -2.47
CA ASN A 54 11.92 -13.35 -3.03
C ASN A 54 13.36 -13.53 -3.56
N LEU A 55 13.98 -12.45 -4.03
CA LEU A 55 15.35 -12.47 -4.53
C LEU A 55 16.39 -12.75 -3.43
N THR A 56 16.03 -12.52 -2.17
CA THR A 56 16.89 -12.80 -1.01
C THR A 56 16.97 -14.30 -0.68
N ALA A 57 16.05 -15.11 -1.19
CA ALA A 57 15.88 -16.52 -0.85
C ALA A 57 15.69 -16.81 0.65
N MET A 58 15.32 -15.80 1.44
CA MET A 58 15.08 -15.94 2.88
C MET A 58 13.79 -16.71 3.20
N ALA A 59 12.71 -16.45 2.43
CA ALA A 59 11.44 -17.16 2.57
C ALA A 59 11.50 -18.54 1.90
N LYS A 60 11.02 -19.57 2.57
CA LYS A 60 10.94 -20.95 2.09
C LYS A 60 9.51 -21.38 1.73
N ASN A 61 8.53 -20.65 2.21
CA ASN A 61 7.11 -20.87 1.94
C ASN A 61 6.36 -19.53 1.93
N PRO A 62 5.13 -19.46 1.36
CA PRO A 62 4.37 -18.21 1.21
C PRO A 62 4.13 -17.43 2.51
N ASN A 63 4.08 -18.10 3.66
CA ASN A 63 3.79 -17.45 4.95
C ASN A 63 5.02 -16.77 5.59
N GLU A 64 6.20 -16.94 5.03
CA GLU A 64 7.44 -16.36 5.54
C GLU A 64 7.79 -15.00 4.92
N TYR A 65 7.02 -14.55 3.94
CA TYR A 65 7.22 -13.25 3.30
C TYR A 65 6.82 -12.08 4.19
N PRO A 66 7.32 -10.87 3.92
CA PRO A 66 6.93 -9.67 4.66
C PRO A 66 5.44 -9.33 4.59
N THR A 67 4.76 -9.70 3.51
CA THR A 67 3.33 -9.42 3.28
C THR A 67 2.58 -10.74 3.10
N VAL A 68 1.72 -11.07 4.06
CA VAL A 68 1.01 -12.36 4.07
C VAL A 68 -0.44 -12.20 4.52
N GLN A 69 -1.30 -13.12 4.07
CA GLN A 69 -2.65 -13.29 4.60
C GLN A 69 -2.60 -14.16 5.86
N VAL A 70 -3.31 -13.75 6.90
CA VAL A 70 -3.44 -14.51 8.15
C VAL A 70 -4.89 -14.55 8.62
N SER A 71 -5.20 -15.54 9.49
CA SER A 71 -6.49 -15.62 10.18
C SER A 71 -6.57 -14.60 11.33
N GLY A 72 -7.79 -14.32 11.81
CA GLY A 72 -8.02 -13.41 12.93
C GLY A 72 -8.22 -11.97 12.48
N GLY A 73 -8.84 -11.78 11.31
CA GLY A 73 -9.32 -10.50 10.83
C GLY A 73 -10.31 -9.82 11.77
N TYR A 74 -10.60 -8.55 11.52
CA TYR A 74 -11.66 -7.84 12.21
C TYR A 74 -12.99 -8.55 11.93
N THR A 75 -13.79 -8.77 12.97
CA THR A 75 -15.04 -9.53 12.88
C THR A 75 -16.11 -8.76 12.12
N SER A 76 -16.03 -8.81 10.82
CA SER A 76 -17.05 -8.36 9.90
C SER A 76 -17.70 -9.55 9.20
N SER A 77 -18.51 -9.27 8.23
CA SER A 77 -19.23 -10.25 7.42
C SER A 77 -18.36 -11.12 6.50
N SER A 78 -17.05 -10.91 6.43
CA SER A 78 -16.23 -11.41 5.32
C SER A 78 -15.46 -12.70 5.57
N GLY A 79 -15.28 -13.18 6.80
CA GLY A 79 -14.69 -14.50 7.02
C GLY A 79 -13.46 -14.56 7.91
N GLY A 80 -12.93 -13.45 8.33
CA GLY A 80 -11.95 -13.35 9.41
C GLY A 80 -10.50 -13.56 9.00
N LYS A 81 -10.12 -13.24 7.77
CA LYS A 81 -8.72 -13.09 7.34
C LYS A 81 -8.37 -11.61 7.27
N CYS A 82 -7.07 -11.34 7.32
CA CYS A 82 -6.54 -9.98 7.17
C CYS A 82 -5.14 -10.03 6.54
N VAL A 83 -4.61 -8.87 6.17
CA VAL A 83 -3.22 -8.76 5.78
C VAL A 83 -2.34 -8.51 6.99
N LYS A 84 -1.22 -9.23 7.07
CA LYS A 84 -0.11 -9.00 8.00
C LYS A 84 1.09 -8.47 7.22
N LEU A 85 1.60 -7.35 7.63
CA LEU A 85 2.81 -6.72 7.12
C LEU A 85 3.88 -6.75 8.21
N GLU A 86 5.02 -7.35 7.93
CA GLU A 86 6.10 -7.51 8.91
C GLU A 86 7.43 -7.06 8.33
N THR A 87 8.14 -6.21 9.04
CA THR A 87 9.52 -5.83 8.70
C THR A 87 10.45 -6.97 8.98
N LYS A 88 11.15 -7.47 7.97
CA LYS A 88 12.02 -8.65 8.04
C LYS A 88 13.44 -8.34 7.64
N SER A 89 14.38 -9.12 8.17
CA SER A 89 15.75 -9.14 7.68
C SER A 89 15.82 -9.70 6.26
N THR A 90 16.66 -9.12 5.44
CA THR A 90 16.97 -9.59 4.08
C THR A 90 18.17 -10.54 4.04
N GLY A 91 18.74 -10.83 5.22
CA GLY A 91 19.90 -11.71 5.33
C GLY A 91 21.17 -11.12 4.71
N SER A 92 22.16 -11.99 4.48
CA SER A 92 23.46 -11.57 3.94
C SER A 92 23.40 -11.02 2.51
N PHE A 93 22.47 -11.52 1.69
CA PHE A 93 22.33 -11.03 0.32
C PHE A 93 21.86 -9.57 0.29
N GLY A 94 20.80 -9.25 1.03
CA GLY A 94 20.31 -7.88 1.10
C GLY A 94 21.33 -6.94 1.75
N ALA A 95 22.04 -7.40 2.80
CA ALA A 95 23.10 -6.62 3.45
C ALA A 95 24.25 -6.27 2.50
N MET A 96 24.64 -7.16 1.59
CA MET A 96 25.67 -6.90 0.58
C MET A 96 25.34 -5.76 -0.37
N VAL A 97 24.04 -5.52 -0.60
CA VAL A 97 23.56 -4.44 -1.50
C VAL A 97 22.98 -3.26 -0.71
N GLY A 98 23.26 -3.18 0.60
CA GLY A 98 22.83 -2.07 1.47
C GLY A 98 21.34 -2.11 1.88
N MET A 99 20.63 -3.18 1.58
CA MET A 99 19.22 -3.37 1.90
C MET A 99 19.08 -4.34 3.09
N HIS A 100 19.40 -3.90 4.30
CA HIS A 100 19.51 -4.78 5.48
C HIS A 100 18.16 -5.31 5.99
N LEU A 101 17.07 -4.64 5.68
CA LEU A 101 15.71 -5.06 6.01
C LEU A 101 14.75 -4.76 4.86
N ALA A 102 13.59 -5.40 4.89
CA ALA A 102 12.47 -5.14 4.01
C ALA A 102 11.21 -4.92 4.87
N ALA A 103 10.61 -3.75 4.78
CA ALA A 103 9.32 -3.50 5.38
C ALA A 103 8.24 -4.33 4.66
N GLY A 104 7.34 -4.95 5.41
CA GLY A 104 6.09 -5.46 4.85
C GLY A 104 5.28 -4.28 4.34
N ASN A 105 4.87 -4.36 3.07
CA ASN A 105 4.07 -3.32 2.46
C ASN A 105 3.00 -3.92 1.55
N LEU A 106 1.91 -3.18 1.39
CA LEU A 106 0.83 -3.49 0.45
C LEU A 106 0.33 -2.18 -0.15
N PHE A 107 0.19 -2.13 -1.47
CA PHE A 107 -0.20 -0.90 -2.12
C PHE A 107 -0.99 -1.12 -3.42
N ILE A 108 -1.81 -0.14 -3.77
CA ILE A 108 -2.45 -0.08 -5.08
C ILE A 108 -1.40 0.37 -6.10
N GLY A 109 -1.16 -0.48 -7.10
CA GLY A 109 -0.15 -0.26 -8.13
C GLY A 109 0.46 -1.55 -8.65
N SER A 110 1.71 -1.50 -9.09
CA SER A 110 2.45 -2.67 -9.59
C SER A 110 3.90 -2.67 -9.12
N PHE A 111 4.55 -3.82 -9.19
CA PHE A 111 5.96 -3.97 -8.85
C PHE A 111 6.74 -4.57 -10.03
N ASP A 112 7.75 -3.85 -10.52
CA ASP A 112 8.63 -4.32 -11.59
C ASP A 112 9.76 -5.19 -11.03
N LYS A 113 9.51 -6.49 -10.99
CA LYS A 113 10.49 -7.48 -10.51
C LYS A 113 11.78 -7.53 -11.34
N ASN A 114 11.75 -7.11 -12.62
CA ASN A 114 12.90 -7.19 -13.50
C ASN A 114 13.93 -6.08 -13.20
N ASN A 115 13.46 -4.97 -12.64
CA ASN A 115 14.30 -3.84 -12.27
C ASN A 115 14.72 -3.84 -10.78
N ALA A 116 14.14 -4.72 -9.98
CA ALA A 116 14.23 -4.70 -8.51
C ALA A 116 15.66 -4.78 -7.94
N LEU A 117 16.61 -5.38 -8.66
CA LEU A 117 18.03 -5.44 -8.25
C LEU A 117 18.83 -4.19 -8.65
N ASN A 118 18.38 -3.46 -9.67
CA ASN A 118 19.09 -2.31 -10.20
C ASN A 118 18.56 -1.01 -9.57
N ASP A 119 17.25 -0.93 -9.39
CA ASP A 119 16.56 0.22 -8.84
C ASP A 119 15.32 -0.25 -8.06
N VAL A 120 15.52 -0.55 -6.77
CA VAL A 120 14.46 -1.04 -5.89
C VAL A 120 13.36 0.00 -5.71
N MET A 121 13.71 1.28 -5.59
CA MET A 121 12.76 2.37 -5.40
C MET A 121 11.92 2.58 -6.66
N GLY A 122 12.55 2.66 -7.82
CA GLY A 122 11.88 2.79 -9.11
C GLY A 122 11.12 1.54 -9.55
N SER A 123 11.30 0.40 -8.88
CA SER A 123 10.53 -0.82 -9.15
C SER A 123 9.12 -0.81 -8.59
N THR A 124 8.81 0.12 -7.69
CA THR A 124 7.48 0.29 -7.13
C THR A 124 6.73 1.34 -7.92
N HIS A 125 5.66 0.95 -8.60
CA HIS A 125 4.83 1.86 -9.40
C HIS A 125 3.50 2.05 -8.67
N PHE A 126 3.31 3.20 -8.02
CA PHE A 126 2.13 3.49 -7.23
C PHE A 126 0.96 3.97 -8.09
N GLY A 127 -0.24 3.48 -7.76
CA GLY A 127 -1.51 4.01 -8.22
C GLY A 127 -2.03 3.41 -9.52
N PHE A 128 -3.37 3.37 -9.58
CA PHE A 128 -4.14 3.08 -10.80
C PHE A 128 -4.98 4.30 -11.18
N PRO A 129 -5.41 4.42 -12.45
CA PRO A 129 -6.29 5.48 -12.89
C PRO A 129 -7.53 5.60 -12.00
N PHE A 130 -7.86 6.83 -11.62
CA PHE A 130 -8.98 7.13 -10.73
C PHE A 130 -9.79 8.29 -11.29
N PHE A 131 -11.12 8.19 -11.23
CA PHE A 131 -12.05 9.05 -11.95
C PHE A 131 -12.99 9.84 -11.04
N TYR A 132 -12.79 9.74 -9.72
CA TYR A 132 -13.65 10.33 -8.70
C TYR A 132 -12.85 11.29 -7.81
N TYR A 133 -13.57 12.01 -6.94
CA TYR A 133 -12.95 12.80 -5.87
C TYR A 133 -12.81 11.92 -4.64
N PRO A 134 -11.60 11.52 -4.22
CA PRO A 134 -11.44 10.74 -3.00
C PRO A 134 -11.70 11.64 -1.79
N GLU A 135 -12.47 11.15 -0.83
CA GLU A 135 -12.87 11.91 0.35
C GLU A 135 -12.22 11.34 1.61
N LYS A 136 -12.32 10.02 1.80
CA LYS A 136 -11.96 9.40 3.06
C LYS A 136 -11.46 7.98 2.87
N LEU A 137 -10.42 7.61 3.62
CA LEU A 137 -9.89 6.26 3.77
C LEU A 137 -10.10 5.81 5.21
N GLU A 138 -10.81 4.72 5.41
CA GLU A 138 -11.13 4.14 6.71
C GLU A 138 -10.77 2.67 6.75
N GLY A 139 -10.60 2.12 7.95
CA GLY A 139 -10.39 0.70 8.14
C GLY A 139 -9.99 0.37 9.57
N TRP A 140 -9.46 -0.82 9.75
CA TRP A 140 -9.04 -1.33 11.05
C TRP A 140 -7.58 -1.77 10.99
N TYR A 141 -6.85 -1.51 12.07
CA TYR A 141 -5.45 -1.87 12.17
C TYR A 141 -5.08 -2.40 13.56
N LYS A 142 -3.99 -3.15 13.61
CA LYS A 142 -3.19 -3.43 14.83
C LYS A 142 -1.74 -3.16 14.48
N TYR A 143 -0.99 -2.64 15.42
CA TYR A 143 0.42 -2.37 15.20
C TYR A 143 1.26 -2.62 16.45
N LYS A 144 2.41 -3.24 16.24
CA LYS A 144 3.47 -3.43 17.22
C LYS A 144 4.82 -3.14 16.58
N ALA A 145 5.57 -2.19 17.15
CA ALA A 145 6.93 -1.93 16.71
C ALA A 145 7.91 -3.03 17.12
N GLY A 146 8.90 -3.30 16.28
CA GLY A 146 10.07 -4.07 16.66
C GLY A 146 10.93 -3.30 17.68
N THR A 147 11.75 -4.01 18.42
CA THR A 147 12.46 -3.44 19.57
C THR A 147 13.76 -2.73 19.24
N GLN A 148 14.33 -2.98 18.06
CA GLN A 148 15.64 -2.46 17.68
C GLN A 148 15.55 -1.77 16.31
N PHE A 149 15.51 -0.45 16.33
CA PHE A 149 15.56 0.34 15.10
C PHE A 149 16.97 0.30 14.50
N SER A 150 17.07 0.08 13.19
CA SER A 150 18.36 0.04 12.50
C SER A 150 18.40 0.96 11.29
N VAL A 151 19.57 1.51 11.03
CA VAL A 151 19.93 2.32 9.87
C VAL A 151 21.19 1.74 9.27
N GLY A 152 21.17 1.37 7.99
CA GLY A 152 22.33 0.74 7.34
C GLY A 152 22.80 -0.56 8.01
N GLY A 153 21.94 -1.24 8.75
CA GLY A 153 22.26 -2.45 9.52
C GLY A 153 22.75 -2.21 10.95
N GLU A 154 23.02 -0.96 11.32
CA GLU A 154 23.47 -0.59 12.68
C GLU A 154 22.26 -0.20 13.54
N ILE A 155 22.26 -0.67 14.81
CA ILE A 155 21.18 -0.35 15.76
C ILE A 155 21.32 1.10 16.22
N VAL A 156 20.19 1.83 16.19
CA VAL A 156 20.07 3.21 16.65
C VAL A 156 19.12 3.25 17.84
N SER A 157 19.63 3.55 19.03
CA SER A 157 18.92 3.41 20.30
C SER A 157 17.93 4.54 20.62
N ASP A 158 18.01 5.66 19.92
CA ASP A 158 17.17 6.86 20.11
C ASP A 158 15.99 6.96 19.13
N ARG A 159 15.78 5.94 18.30
CA ARG A 159 14.68 5.86 17.34
C ARG A 159 13.77 4.66 17.63
N GLN A 160 12.48 4.87 17.41
CA GLN A 160 11.44 3.83 17.42
C GLN A 160 10.83 3.72 16.02
N ASP A 161 10.49 2.52 15.63
CA ASP A 161 9.78 2.30 14.37
C ASP A 161 8.29 2.60 14.49
N HIS A 162 7.68 3.01 13.38
CA HIS A 162 6.26 3.31 13.25
C HIS A 162 5.74 2.78 11.93
N CYS A 163 4.49 2.35 11.90
CA CYS A 163 3.83 2.01 10.64
C CYS A 163 3.36 3.26 9.90
N ASP A 164 3.06 3.08 8.62
CA ASP A 164 2.45 4.12 7.79
C ASP A 164 1.20 3.60 7.09
N ILE A 165 0.18 4.45 7.04
CA ILE A 165 -1.09 4.24 6.34
C ILE A 165 -1.39 5.54 5.63
N TYR A 166 -1.50 5.52 4.30
CA TYR A 166 -1.83 6.73 3.55
C TYR A 166 -2.53 6.45 2.22
N GLY A 167 -3.22 7.45 1.73
CA GLY A 167 -3.74 7.53 0.37
C GLY A 167 -3.19 8.76 -0.34
N VAL A 168 -2.85 8.65 -1.62
CA VAL A 168 -2.35 9.75 -2.43
C VAL A 168 -3.05 9.78 -3.79
N LEU A 169 -3.55 10.97 -4.16
CA LEU A 169 -4.03 11.26 -5.50
C LEU A 169 -3.03 12.19 -6.18
N TYR A 170 -2.58 11.82 -7.36
CA TYR A 170 -1.62 12.60 -8.13
C TYR A 170 -2.00 12.68 -9.61
N GLU A 171 -1.59 13.77 -10.26
CA GLU A 171 -1.76 13.98 -11.69
C GLU A 171 -0.59 13.38 -12.47
N THR A 172 -0.90 12.66 -13.55
CA THR A 172 0.12 12.17 -14.49
C THR A 172 0.32 13.18 -15.62
N ASP A 173 1.55 13.27 -16.12
CA ASP A 173 1.94 14.10 -17.24
C ASP A 173 2.98 13.40 -18.12
N ASP A 174 3.55 14.09 -19.09
CA ASP A 174 4.54 13.54 -20.02
C ASP A 174 5.85 13.08 -19.31
N ASN A 175 6.13 13.59 -18.10
CA ASN A 175 7.32 13.28 -17.32
C ASN A 175 7.05 12.30 -16.18
N VAL A 176 5.80 12.24 -15.69
CA VAL A 176 5.40 11.45 -14.53
C VAL A 176 4.22 10.55 -14.90
N SER A 177 4.51 9.31 -15.28
CA SER A 177 3.50 8.29 -15.56
C SER A 177 3.05 7.54 -14.31
N PHE A 178 3.89 7.48 -13.28
CA PHE A 178 3.61 6.92 -11.94
C PHE A 178 4.53 7.56 -10.90
N LEU A 179 4.14 7.46 -9.63
CA LEU A 179 5.03 7.71 -8.50
C LEU A 179 5.71 6.41 -8.11
N ASP A 180 6.91 6.50 -7.55
CA ASP A 180 7.70 5.37 -7.09
C ASP A 180 8.12 5.52 -5.62
N GLY A 181 8.91 4.56 -5.11
CA GLY A 181 9.36 4.57 -3.73
C GLY A 181 10.22 5.79 -3.35
N SER A 182 10.80 6.51 -4.31
CA SER A 182 11.63 7.70 -4.07
C SER A 182 10.81 8.99 -3.93
N ASN A 183 9.63 9.05 -4.53
CA ASN A 183 8.87 10.29 -4.69
C ASN A 183 7.39 10.22 -4.29
N ALA A 184 6.90 9.08 -3.79
CA ALA A 184 5.49 8.86 -3.46
C ALA A 184 4.87 9.88 -2.50
N LEU A 185 5.68 10.59 -1.70
CA LEU A 185 5.24 11.61 -0.74
C LEU A 185 5.86 12.99 -1.01
N THR A 186 6.69 13.13 -2.02
CA THR A 186 7.45 14.36 -2.29
C THR A 186 7.27 14.92 -3.70
N SER A 187 6.65 14.15 -4.59
CA SER A 187 6.43 14.57 -5.97
C SER A 187 5.57 15.84 -6.05
N PRO A 188 5.93 16.80 -6.89
CA PRO A 188 5.09 17.97 -7.15
C PRO A 188 3.77 17.63 -7.86
N ASN A 189 3.63 16.41 -8.41
CA ASN A 189 2.41 15.94 -9.07
C ASN A 189 1.32 15.51 -8.08
N ILE A 190 1.63 15.39 -6.79
CA ILE A 190 0.63 15.06 -5.76
C ILE A 190 -0.37 16.20 -5.63
N VAL A 191 -1.65 15.86 -5.66
CA VAL A 191 -2.77 16.80 -5.60
C VAL A 191 -3.51 16.69 -4.27
N MET A 192 -3.79 15.46 -3.82
CA MET A 192 -4.41 15.20 -2.51
C MET A 192 -3.63 14.16 -1.73
N LEU A 193 -3.65 14.30 -0.43
CA LEU A 193 -3.00 13.38 0.50
C LEU A 193 -3.93 13.09 1.68
N ALA A 194 -4.12 11.81 1.98
CA ALA A 194 -4.76 11.31 3.19
C ALA A 194 -3.69 10.61 4.02
N ARG A 195 -3.07 11.31 4.97
CA ARG A 195 -2.00 10.78 5.83
C ARG A 195 -1.97 11.54 7.15
N LYS A 196 -1.50 10.93 8.21
CA LYS A 196 -1.21 11.65 9.45
C LYS A 196 -0.19 12.76 9.20
N ALA A 197 -0.36 13.87 9.92
CA ALA A 197 0.57 15.00 9.85
C ALA A 197 2.01 14.56 10.16
N ALA A 198 2.97 15.21 9.55
CA ALA A 198 4.40 14.94 9.77
C ALA A 198 4.74 14.97 11.28
N GLY A 199 5.48 13.98 11.74
CA GLY A 199 5.87 13.83 13.15
C GLY A 199 4.77 13.25 14.05
N THR A 200 3.62 12.87 13.48
CA THR A 200 2.58 12.12 14.20
C THR A 200 2.49 10.70 13.68
N TYR A 201 2.34 9.75 14.58
CA TYR A 201 2.39 8.32 14.25
C TYR A 201 1.14 7.59 14.74
N TRP A 202 0.91 6.43 14.14
CA TRP A 202 -0.12 5.50 14.61
C TRP A 202 0.33 4.89 15.94
N PRO A 203 -0.51 4.87 16.98
CA PRO A 203 -0.16 4.23 18.24
C PRO A 203 -0.02 2.72 18.06
N GLU A 204 0.83 2.10 18.91
CA GLU A 204 0.82 0.66 19.08
C GLU A 204 -0.49 0.24 19.73
N VAL A 205 -1.14 -0.78 19.16
CA VAL A 205 -2.39 -1.35 19.66
C VAL A 205 -2.41 -2.86 19.43
N ASP A 206 -2.72 -3.63 20.47
CA ASP A 206 -2.77 -5.10 20.41
C ASP A 206 -4.15 -5.62 19.93
N SER A 207 -5.18 -4.77 20.03
CA SER A 207 -6.53 -5.05 19.57
C SER A 207 -6.88 -4.22 18.33
N TRP A 208 -7.84 -4.68 17.53
CA TRP A 208 -8.31 -3.93 16.38
C TRP A 208 -8.78 -2.53 16.76
N ALA A 209 -8.15 -1.52 16.21
CA ALA A 209 -8.49 -0.12 16.35
C ALA A 209 -8.89 0.48 15.00
N PRO A 210 -9.88 1.37 14.95
CA PRO A 210 -10.25 2.03 13.71
C PRO A 210 -9.20 3.08 13.32
N PHE A 211 -9.05 3.27 12.01
CA PHE A 211 -8.37 4.44 11.46
C PHE A 211 -9.28 5.17 10.48
N THR A 212 -9.12 6.48 10.42
CA THR A 212 -9.81 7.35 9.47
C THR A 212 -8.84 8.44 9.03
N LEU A 213 -8.72 8.63 7.72
CA LEU A 213 -7.93 9.66 7.09
C LEU A 213 -8.78 10.38 6.04
N ASN A 214 -8.83 11.70 6.08
CA ASN A 214 -9.47 12.49 5.05
C ASN A 214 -8.45 12.84 3.97
N PHE A 215 -8.88 12.81 2.70
CA PHE A 215 -8.11 13.32 1.60
C PHE A 215 -8.17 14.85 1.60
N GLU A 216 -7.04 15.49 1.72
CA GLU A 216 -6.92 16.94 1.73
C GLU A 216 -6.16 17.42 0.50
N LEU A 217 -6.67 18.46 -0.15
CA LEU A 217 -5.96 19.15 -1.23
C LEU A 217 -4.68 19.76 -0.68
N LEU A 218 -3.56 19.52 -1.35
CA LEU A 218 -2.31 20.19 -1.02
C LEU A 218 -2.39 21.68 -1.40
N GLN A 219 -1.64 22.50 -0.69
CA GLN A 219 -1.64 23.95 -0.90
C GLN A 219 -1.36 24.31 -2.37
N GLY A 220 -2.24 25.10 -2.94
CA GLY A 220 -2.14 25.57 -4.34
C GLY A 220 -2.51 24.54 -5.40
N LYS A 221 -3.02 23.37 -4.99
CA LYS A 221 -3.49 22.33 -5.91
C LYS A 221 -4.98 22.42 -6.15
N THR A 222 -5.39 21.97 -7.33
CA THR A 222 -6.79 21.80 -7.73
C THR A 222 -6.92 20.53 -8.54
N ILE A 223 -8.11 19.97 -8.59
CA ILE A 223 -8.43 18.85 -9.49
C ILE A 223 -9.13 19.46 -10.72
N ASP A 224 -8.58 19.19 -11.90
CA ASP A 224 -9.21 19.52 -13.16
C ASP A 224 -10.23 18.43 -13.52
N PRO A 225 -11.53 18.78 -13.61
CA PRO A 225 -12.56 17.81 -13.90
C PRO A 225 -12.41 17.13 -15.26
N GLY A 226 -11.92 17.83 -16.29
CA GLY A 226 -11.69 17.27 -17.61
C GLY A 226 -10.59 16.21 -17.58
N LYS A 227 -9.47 16.51 -16.93
CA LYS A 227 -8.36 15.55 -16.73
C LYS A 227 -8.77 14.37 -15.88
N LEU A 228 -9.67 14.57 -14.90
CA LEU A 228 -10.18 13.48 -14.06
C LEU A 228 -10.95 12.47 -14.93
N LEU A 229 -11.84 12.94 -15.79
CA LEU A 229 -12.59 12.11 -16.73
C LEU A 229 -11.69 11.44 -17.79
N GLU A 230 -10.58 12.06 -18.16
CA GLU A 230 -9.59 11.50 -19.08
C GLU A 230 -8.67 10.46 -18.42
N GLY A 231 -8.80 10.21 -17.10
CA GLY A 231 -7.96 9.27 -16.36
C GLY A 231 -6.52 9.74 -16.18
N LYS A 232 -6.30 11.08 -16.14
CA LYS A 232 -4.98 11.70 -15.91
C LYS A 232 -4.59 11.68 -14.42
N TYR A 233 -5.49 11.31 -13.54
CA TYR A 233 -5.19 11.14 -12.12
C TYR A 233 -5.06 9.67 -11.79
N LYS A 234 -4.15 9.37 -10.87
CA LYS A 234 -4.00 8.05 -10.27
C LYS A 234 -4.12 8.14 -8.76
N LEU A 235 -4.73 7.11 -8.17
CA LEU A 235 -4.85 6.95 -6.74
C LEU A 235 -4.05 5.74 -6.29
N ALA A 236 -3.26 5.92 -5.23
CA ALA A 236 -2.65 4.84 -4.48
C ALA A 236 -3.11 4.87 -3.03
N ILE A 237 -3.31 3.68 -2.47
CA ILE A 237 -3.41 3.45 -1.03
C ILE A 237 -2.20 2.60 -0.67
N VAL A 238 -1.52 2.95 0.42
CA VAL A 238 -0.27 2.32 0.83
C VAL A 238 -0.31 2.01 2.32
N PHE A 239 0.08 0.80 2.66
CA PHE A 239 0.31 0.32 4.01
C PHE A 239 1.76 -0.15 4.15
N SER A 240 2.43 0.22 5.22
CA SER A 240 3.81 -0.20 5.50
C SER A 240 4.01 -0.48 6.98
N SER A 241 4.70 -1.57 7.30
CA SER A 241 5.07 -1.91 8.68
C SER A 241 6.18 -1.01 9.27
N SER A 242 6.92 -0.29 8.40
CA SER A 242 7.95 0.68 8.80
C SER A 242 7.85 1.94 7.94
N VAL A 243 7.71 3.09 8.59
CA VAL A 243 7.53 4.40 7.91
C VAL A 243 8.72 4.78 7.04
N ASP A 244 9.93 4.43 7.45
CA ASP A 244 11.17 4.64 6.70
C ASP A 244 11.62 3.39 5.92
N GLY A 245 10.72 2.43 5.74
CA GLY A 245 11.00 1.17 5.05
C GLY A 245 11.52 1.33 3.63
N ALA A 246 11.12 2.37 2.92
CA ALA A 246 11.65 2.72 1.61
C ALA A 246 13.15 3.05 1.63
N LYS A 247 13.68 3.51 2.77
CA LYS A 247 15.10 3.77 3.00
C LYS A 247 15.84 2.55 3.57
N PHE A 248 15.16 1.41 3.71
CA PHE A 248 15.67 0.23 4.42
C PHE A 248 16.02 0.51 5.88
N GLU A 249 15.31 1.45 6.49
CA GLU A 249 15.38 1.81 7.90
C GLU A 249 14.11 1.36 8.62
N GLY A 250 14.24 0.87 9.85
CA GLY A 250 13.13 0.36 10.64
C GLY A 250 13.58 -0.66 11.67
N ALA A 251 12.64 -1.35 12.29
CA ALA A 251 12.91 -2.41 13.26
C ALA A 251 12.39 -3.76 12.76
N VAL A 252 13.27 -4.73 12.63
CA VAL A 252 12.87 -6.12 12.34
C VAL A 252 11.87 -6.59 13.40
N GLY A 253 10.73 -7.16 12.94
CA GLY A 253 9.63 -7.55 13.80
C GLY A 253 8.52 -6.50 13.94
N SER A 254 8.70 -5.26 13.43
CA SER A 254 7.58 -4.31 13.33
C SER A 254 6.46 -4.94 12.51
N THR A 255 5.27 -5.00 13.09
CA THR A 255 4.15 -5.75 12.50
C THR A 255 2.88 -4.91 12.48
N LEU A 256 2.34 -4.72 11.28
CA LEU A 256 1.07 -4.03 11.02
C LEU A 256 0.06 -5.05 10.48
N TYR A 257 -1.12 -5.09 11.07
CA TYR A 257 -2.28 -5.78 10.53
C TYR A 257 -3.27 -4.76 10.00
N ILE A 258 -3.85 -5.04 8.85
CA ILE A 258 -4.87 -4.19 8.22
C ILE A 258 -6.05 -5.06 7.80
N ASP A 259 -7.26 -4.54 8.01
CA ASP A 259 -8.50 -5.20 7.58
C ASP A 259 -9.63 -4.22 7.34
N GLU A 260 -10.64 -4.66 6.56
CA GLU A 260 -11.89 -3.95 6.31
C GLU A 260 -11.69 -2.47 5.92
N VAL A 261 -10.88 -2.26 4.89
CA VAL A 261 -10.58 -0.92 4.41
C VAL A 261 -11.66 -0.45 3.45
N LYS A 262 -12.03 0.82 3.57
CA LYS A 262 -13.01 1.48 2.70
C LYS A 262 -12.48 2.82 2.20
N LEU A 263 -12.60 3.02 0.90
CA LEU A 263 -12.40 4.30 0.24
C LEU A 263 -13.75 4.93 -0.06
N THR A 264 -14.02 6.10 0.50
CA THR A 264 -15.19 6.90 0.13
C THR A 264 -14.77 7.94 -0.90
N SER A 265 -15.55 8.06 -1.96
CA SER A 265 -15.35 9.05 -3.03
C SER A 265 -16.69 9.57 -3.51
N SER A 266 -16.69 10.77 -4.11
CA SER A 266 -17.85 11.36 -4.75
C SER A 266 -17.64 11.50 -6.26
N GLU A 267 -18.75 11.47 -6.99
CA GLU A 267 -18.77 11.89 -8.39
C GLU A 267 -18.55 13.40 -8.48
N GLN A 268 -18.16 13.86 -9.65
CA GLN A 268 -18.08 15.27 -9.96
C GLN A 268 -19.47 15.92 -9.80
N GLN A 269 -19.55 16.97 -8.99
CA GLN A 269 -20.75 17.82 -8.90
C GLN A 269 -20.80 18.80 -10.05
#